data_dbd798b3a321b9802a1e3e6cf13d6605
#
_entry.id   dbd798b3a321b9802a1e3e6cf13d6605
#
_cell.length_a   1.000
_cell.length_b   1.000
_cell.length_c   1.000
_cell.angle_alpha   90.00
_cell.angle_beta   90.00
_cell.angle_gamma   90.00
#
_symmetry.space_group_name_H-M   'P 1'
#
loop_
_entity.id
_entity.type
_entity.pdbx_description
1 polymer ?
#
loop_
_entity_poly.entity_id
_entity_poly.type
_entity_poly.pdbx_seq_one_letter_code
_entity_poly.pdbx_strand_id
1 'polypeptide(L)'
;VTNTSRPYTAKQGLDGKHIALWGSHGQYFHQPTESWRWQRAKVWSTVEDLYTTSYTMPFLVPMLENAGAVVVQPRERDTQTHEEVVDDSQLTVDHSLWTIGEGKGWGEDEDGMLMEGENPFTLGSYATETTGNKTKGEMRYTPSLPEDEYAVYVSYKTLPNSTSKAQYTVVHKGQKTTFAVNQKMGGGTWVYLGTFAFD
;
A
#
# COMPACT_ATOMS: atom_id res chain seq x y z
N VAL A 1 0.72 -20.96 3.02
CA VAL A 1 -0.40 -21.07 3.97
C VAL A 1 -1.68 -20.79 3.20
N THR A 2 -2.56 -21.79 3.08
CA THR A 2 -3.86 -21.59 2.44
C THR A 2 -4.70 -20.70 3.36
N ASN A 3 -5.11 -19.54 2.89
CA ASN A 3 -5.98 -18.67 3.67
C ASN A 3 -7.38 -19.28 3.78
N THR A 4 -7.64 -19.96 4.89
CA THR A 4 -8.92 -20.63 5.17
C THR A 4 -10.03 -19.64 5.55
N SER A 5 -9.71 -18.37 5.73
CA SER A 5 -10.69 -17.31 6.05
C SER A 5 -11.50 -16.83 4.84
N ARG A 6 -11.23 -17.35 3.64
CA ARG A 6 -11.98 -17.04 2.41
C ARG A 6 -12.78 -18.24 1.92
N PRO A 7 -13.89 -18.60 2.57
CA PRO A 7 -14.70 -19.75 2.16
C PRO A 7 -15.36 -19.56 0.78
N TYR A 8 -15.54 -18.32 0.33
CA TYR A 8 -15.99 -17.96 -1.01
C TYR A 8 -15.62 -16.51 -1.35
N THR A 9 -15.57 -16.21 -2.63
CA THR A 9 -15.40 -14.83 -3.10
C THR A 9 -16.76 -14.29 -3.52
N ALA A 10 -17.22 -13.24 -2.87
CA ALA A 10 -18.46 -12.57 -3.26
C ALA A 10 -18.27 -11.85 -4.59
N LYS A 11 -19.14 -12.11 -5.58
CA LYS A 11 -19.08 -11.47 -6.91
C LYS A 11 -19.51 -9.99 -6.89
N GLN A 12 -20.23 -9.57 -5.87
CA GLN A 12 -20.75 -8.22 -5.68
C GLN A 12 -20.51 -7.80 -4.24
N GLY A 13 -19.28 -7.57 -3.87
CA GLY A 13 -18.89 -7.06 -2.57
C GLY A 13 -18.39 -5.63 -2.69
N LEU A 14 -17.28 -5.37 -2.04
CA LEU A 14 -16.58 -4.10 -2.07
C LEU A 14 -15.52 -4.03 -3.18
N ASP A 15 -15.65 -4.85 -4.22
CA ASP A 15 -14.68 -4.91 -5.33
C ASP A 15 -14.49 -3.52 -5.95
N GLY A 16 -13.24 -3.10 -6.06
CA GLY A 16 -12.84 -1.79 -6.56
C GLY A 16 -13.19 -0.59 -5.67
N LYS A 17 -13.61 -0.81 -4.42
CA LYS A 17 -13.81 0.27 -3.44
C LYS A 17 -12.53 0.55 -2.67
N HIS A 18 -12.25 1.82 -2.41
CA HIS A 18 -11.16 2.28 -1.57
C HIS A 18 -11.76 2.80 -0.26
N ILE A 19 -11.28 2.29 0.85
CA ILE A 19 -11.78 2.60 2.20
C ILE A 19 -10.61 3.08 3.04
N ALA A 20 -10.64 4.34 3.47
CA ALA A 20 -9.71 4.84 4.48
C ALA A 20 -10.24 4.45 5.87
N LEU A 21 -9.41 3.77 6.64
CA LEU A 21 -9.78 3.23 7.93
C LEU A 21 -8.64 3.38 8.93
N TRP A 22 -8.94 3.79 10.14
CA TRP A 22 -8.00 3.77 11.26
C TRP A 22 -8.69 3.43 12.58
N GLY A 23 -7.93 2.80 13.48
CA GLY A 23 -8.43 2.28 14.76
C GLY A 23 -8.49 3.32 15.87
N SER A 24 -8.90 4.57 15.59
CA SER A 24 -8.97 5.66 16.58
C SER A 24 -7.59 6.15 17.01
N HIS A 25 -7.43 6.59 18.25
CA HIS A 25 -6.19 7.12 18.79
C HIS A 25 -5.08 6.06 18.88
N GLY A 26 -3.91 6.48 19.32
CA GLY A 26 -2.77 5.60 19.51
C GLY A 26 -1.78 6.22 20.47
N GLN A 27 -0.52 5.87 20.31
CA GLN A 27 0.56 6.50 21.05
C GLN A 27 0.94 7.83 20.41
N TYR A 28 1.40 8.76 21.22
CA TYR A 28 2.04 10.01 20.82
C TYR A 28 3.33 10.19 21.59
N PHE A 29 4.26 10.93 21.02
CA PHE A 29 5.50 11.26 21.69
C PHE A 29 5.27 12.43 22.64
N HIS A 30 5.46 12.21 23.93
CA HIS A 30 5.30 13.22 24.96
C HIS A 30 6.63 13.94 25.20
N GLN A 31 6.79 15.11 24.61
CA GLN A 31 8.01 15.93 24.64
C GLN A 31 8.58 16.14 26.06
N PRO A 32 7.78 16.53 27.06
CA PRO A 32 8.32 16.83 28.41
C PRO A 32 8.98 15.63 29.10
N THR A 33 8.64 14.41 28.70
CA THR A 33 9.23 13.18 29.30
C THR A 33 9.97 12.33 28.30
N GLU A 34 10.10 12.83 27.04
CA GLU A 34 10.78 12.15 25.96
C GLU A 34 10.39 10.66 25.83
N SER A 35 9.09 10.39 25.91
CA SER A 35 8.58 9.02 25.90
C SER A 35 7.28 8.88 25.13
N TRP A 36 7.10 7.72 24.50
CA TRP A 36 5.83 7.36 23.87
C TRP A 36 4.78 7.04 24.91
N ARG A 37 3.60 7.63 24.79
CA ARG A 37 2.46 7.46 25.69
C ARG A 37 1.19 7.20 24.91
N TRP A 38 0.32 6.40 25.50
CA TRP A 38 -1.04 6.27 24.99
C TRP A 38 -1.79 7.60 25.14
N GLN A 39 -2.54 7.97 24.12
CA GLN A 39 -3.31 9.22 24.14
C GLN A 39 -4.47 9.14 25.14
N ARG A 40 -5.07 7.96 25.28
CA ARG A 40 -6.13 7.72 26.26
C ARG A 40 -5.57 7.11 27.55
N ALA A 41 -6.20 7.48 28.65
CA ALA A 41 -5.85 6.93 29.96
C ALA A 41 -6.17 5.44 30.05
N LYS A 42 -5.44 4.74 30.90
CA LYS A 42 -5.78 3.36 31.24
C LYS A 42 -7.14 3.29 31.95
N VAL A 43 -7.94 2.35 31.48
CA VAL A 43 -9.16 1.91 32.15
C VAL A 43 -8.88 0.50 32.67
N TRP A 44 -8.62 0.37 33.96
CA TRP A 44 -8.16 -0.86 34.63
C TRP A 44 -6.85 -1.38 34.02
N SER A 45 -6.88 -2.58 33.42
CA SER A 45 -5.70 -3.23 32.84
C SER A 45 -5.48 -2.91 31.35
N THR A 46 -6.38 -2.15 30.72
CA THR A 46 -6.31 -1.85 29.29
C THR A 46 -6.37 -0.35 28.99
N VAL A 47 -6.17 0.01 27.75
CA VAL A 47 -6.34 1.36 27.20
C VAL A 47 -7.36 1.29 26.07
N GLU A 48 -8.20 2.32 25.95
CA GLU A 48 -9.19 2.43 24.89
C GLU A 48 -8.58 2.23 23.49
N ASP A 49 -7.40 2.80 23.27
CA ASP A 49 -6.67 2.71 22.01
C ASP A 49 -6.33 1.28 21.60
N LEU A 50 -5.97 0.43 22.55
CA LEU A 50 -5.71 -1.00 22.31
C LEU A 50 -6.99 -1.75 21.98
N TYR A 51 -8.10 -1.38 22.59
CA TYR A 51 -9.39 -2.03 22.36
C TYR A 51 -9.82 -1.88 20.90
N THR A 52 -9.87 -0.66 20.39
CA THR A 52 -10.25 -0.40 19.00
C THR A 52 -9.28 -1.02 18.00
N THR A 53 -7.98 -0.93 18.26
CA THR A 53 -6.94 -1.52 17.39
C THR A 53 -7.06 -3.05 17.35
N SER A 54 -7.40 -3.71 18.47
CA SER A 54 -7.52 -5.17 18.55
C SER A 54 -8.68 -5.74 17.71
N TYR A 55 -9.66 -4.93 17.36
CA TYR A 55 -10.73 -5.33 16.43
C TYR A 55 -10.45 -4.87 14.99
N THR A 56 -9.93 -3.67 14.84
CA THR A 56 -9.73 -3.08 13.52
C THR A 56 -8.71 -3.86 12.72
N MET A 57 -7.52 -4.06 13.27
CA MET A 57 -6.40 -4.65 12.54
C MET A 57 -6.59 -6.15 12.23
N PRO A 58 -6.90 -7.03 13.19
CA PRO A 58 -6.99 -8.46 12.93
C PRO A 58 -8.31 -8.92 12.33
N PHE A 59 -9.38 -8.13 12.43
CA PHE A 59 -10.72 -8.55 11.99
C PHE A 59 -11.30 -7.65 10.91
N LEU A 60 -11.52 -6.36 11.20
CA LEU A 60 -12.26 -5.49 10.30
C LEU A 60 -11.51 -5.29 8.97
N VAL A 61 -10.21 -5.02 9.03
CA VAL A 61 -9.37 -4.83 7.84
C VAL A 61 -9.39 -6.08 6.95
N PRO A 62 -9.07 -7.29 7.43
CA PRO A 62 -9.16 -8.49 6.62
C PRO A 62 -10.56 -8.80 6.10
N MET A 63 -11.62 -8.47 6.84
CA MET A 63 -13.00 -8.64 6.37
C MET A 63 -13.31 -7.75 5.18
N LEU A 64 -12.90 -6.48 5.22
CA LEU A 64 -13.09 -5.53 4.11
C LEU A 64 -12.29 -5.94 2.88
N GLU A 65 -11.04 -6.35 3.06
CA GLU A 65 -10.17 -6.82 1.98
C GLU A 65 -10.69 -8.14 1.38
N ASN A 66 -11.18 -9.05 2.21
CA ASN A 66 -11.82 -10.28 1.74
C ASN A 66 -13.12 -10.01 0.96
N ALA A 67 -13.78 -8.90 1.22
CA ALA A 67 -14.92 -8.45 0.43
C ALA A 67 -14.51 -7.71 -0.86
N GLY A 68 -13.22 -7.54 -1.13
CA GLY A 68 -12.67 -6.93 -2.35
C GLY A 68 -12.29 -5.46 -2.22
N ALA A 69 -12.39 -4.86 -1.03
CA ALA A 69 -11.97 -3.48 -0.82
C ALA A 69 -10.44 -3.33 -0.82
N VAL A 70 -9.98 -2.17 -1.27
CA VAL A 70 -8.62 -1.68 -0.97
C VAL A 70 -8.72 -0.86 0.32
N VAL A 71 -8.07 -1.32 1.38
CA VAL A 71 -8.09 -0.63 2.68
C VAL A 71 -6.81 0.18 2.85
N VAL A 72 -6.98 1.49 2.98
CA VAL A 72 -5.90 2.45 3.23
C VAL A 72 -5.86 2.75 4.73
N GLN A 73 -4.72 2.56 5.34
CA GLN A 73 -4.51 2.78 6.78
C GLN A 73 -3.38 3.77 7.01
N PRO A 74 -3.51 4.70 7.99
CA PRO A 74 -2.43 5.61 8.38
C PRO A 74 -1.40 4.94 9.29
N ARG A 75 -1.63 3.68 9.68
CA ARG A 75 -0.71 2.90 10.51
C ARG A 75 -0.22 1.71 9.73
N GLU A 76 1.08 1.47 9.84
CA GLU A 76 1.70 0.29 9.27
C GLU A 76 1.14 -0.99 9.94
N ARG A 77 0.88 -1.99 9.11
CA ARG A 77 0.45 -3.33 9.53
C ARG A 77 1.58 -4.33 9.51
N ASP A 78 2.65 -4.02 8.79
CA ASP A 78 3.85 -4.83 8.71
C ASP A 78 4.74 -4.51 9.93
N THR A 79 5.22 -5.54 10.60
CA THR A 79 6.17 -5.43 11.70
C THR A 79 7.61 -5.63 11.25
N GLN A 80 7.80 -5.84 9.95
CA GLN A 80 9.09 -5.97 9.30
C GLN A 80 9.87 -4.66 9.40
N THR A 81 11.17 -4.76 9.69
CA THR A 81 12.07 -3.60 9.80
C THR A 81 12.82 -3.30 8.51
N HIS A 82 12.83 -4.24 7.56
CA HIS A 82 13.38 -4.02 6.24
C HIS A 82 12.32 -3.42 5.33
N GLU A 83 12.66 -2.30 4.74
CA GLU A 83 11.80 -1.58 3.81
C GLU A 83 12.60 -1.23 2.56
N GLU A 84 12.01 -1.42 1.39
CA GLU A 84 12.59 -0.96 0.14
C GLU A 84 11.50 -0.41 -0.77
N VAL A 85 11.72 0.79 -1.26
CA VAL A 85 10.88 1.42 -2.26
C VAL A 85 11.63 1.39 -3.59
N VAL A 86 11.00 0.83 -4.62
CA VAL A 86 11.53 0.85 -5.99
C VAL A 86 10.61 1.73 -6.83
N ASP A 87 11.15 2.85 -7.28
CA ASP A 87 10.43 3.86 -8.05
C ASP A 87 10.69 3.72 -9.56
N ASP A 88 9.79 4.25 -10.39
CA ASP A 88 9.95 4.22 -11.85
C ASP A 88 11.18 5.01 -12.34
N SER A 89 11.65 5.99 -11.58
CA SER A 89 12.88 6.74 -11.85
C SER A 89 14.16 5.87 -11.80
N GLN A 90 14.12 4.76 -11.07
CA GLN A 90 15.22 3.80 -10.94
C GLN A 90 15.20 2.72 -12.03
N LEU A 91 14.18 2.68 -12.86
CA LEU A 91 13.99 1.64 -13.87
C LEU A 91 14.45 2.08 -15.26
N THR A 92 14.87 1.11 -16.05
CA THR A 92 15.01 1.32 -17.49
C THR A 92 13.64 1.20 -18.15
N VAL A 93 13.05 2.35 -18.47
CA VAL A 93 11.71 2.43 -19.06
C VAL A 93 11.80 2.38 -20.57
N ASP A 94 10.98 1.54 -21.22
CA ASP A 94 10.82 1.57 -22.66
C ASP A 94 9.91 2.75 -23.06
N HIS A 95 10.52 3.85 -23.42
CA HIS A 95 9.82 5.08 -23.83
C HIS A 95 8.98 4.95 -25.09
N SER A 96 9.06 3.84 -25.83
CA SER A 96 8.14 3.57 -26.93
C SER A 96 6.77 3.12 -26.46
N LEU A 97 6.69 2.62 -25.24
CA LEU A 97 5.47 2.10 -24.58
C LEU A 97 4.99 2.99 -23.45
N TRP A 98 5.92 3.53 -22.67
CA TRP A 98 5.64 4.30 -21.47
C TRP A 98 5.91 5.80 -21.66
N THR A 99 5.01 6.62 -21.16
CA THR A 99 5.18 8.07 -21.08
C THR A 99 5.42 8.46 -19.64
N ILE A 100 6.50 9.19 -19.39
CA ILE A 100 6.82 9.73 -18.06
C ILE A 100 6.10 11.07 -17.91
N GLY A 101 5.31 11.22 -16.86
CA GLY A 101 4.70 12.48 -16.44
C GLY A 101 5.55 13.16 -15.37
N GLU A 102 5.79 14.46 -15.55
CA GLU A 102 6.58 15.23 -14.59
C GLU A 102 5.74 15.67 -13.39
N GLY A 103 6.29 15.50 -12.18
CA GLY A 103 5.74 15.92 -10.89
C GLY A 103 4.48 15.19 -10.45
N LYS A 104 4.17 15.26 -9.16
CA LYS A 104 2.99 14.65 -8.51
C LYS A 104 2.94 13.11 -8.58
N GLY A 105 4.08 12.45 -8.69
CA GLY A 105 4.32 11.06 -8.39
C GLY A 105 5.05 10.90 -7.06
N TRP A 106 5.33 9.67 -6.66
CA TRP A 106 6.17 9.41 -5.50
C TRP A 106 7.61 9.84 -5.78
N GLY A 107 8.30 10.30 -4.75
CA GLY A 107 9.72 10.66 -4.81
C GLY A 107 10.22 11.01 -3.42
N GLU A 108 11.54 10.99 -3.29
CA GLU A 108 12.27 11.41 -2.11
C GLU A 108 12.94 12.76 -2.38
N ASP A 109 13.22 13.52 -1.34
CA ASP A 109 14.04 14.71 -1.42
C ASP A 109 15.52 14.31 -1.66
N GLU A 110 16.36 15.26 -2.08
CA GLU A 110 17.77 15.01 -2.42
C GLU A 110 18.56 14.32 -1.30
N ASP A 111 18.16 14.53 -0.04
CA ASP A 111 18.77 13.93 1.14
C ASP A 111 18.08 12.63 1.59
N GLY A 112 17.06 12.13 0.90
CA GLY A 112 16.28 10.96 1.28
C GLY A 112 15.47 11.15 2.57
N MET A 113 15.31 12.39 3.04
CA MET A 113 14.54 12.72 4.23
C MET A 113 13.36 13.60 3.88
N LEU A 114 12.19 13.21 4.37
CA LEU A 114 10.98 14.04 4.25
C LEU A 114 10.90 15.01 5.43
N MET A 115 10.69 16.29 5.14
CA MET A 115 10.45 17.30 6.15
C MET A 115 8.99 17.24 6.62
N GLU A 116 8.73 17.77 7.82
CA GLU A 116 7.36 17.83 8.34
C GLU A 116 6.42 18.58 7.39
N GLY A 117 5.34 17.92 6.98
CA GLY A 117 4.34 18.47 6.07
C GLY A 117 4.61 18.22 4.59
N GLU A 118 5.71 17.63 4.22
CA GLU A 118 5.96 17.20 2.84
C GLU A 118 5.16 15.96 2.49
N ASN A 119 4.75 15.89 1.23
CA ASN A 119 4.01 14.77 0.71
C ASN A 119 4.84 14.06 -0.37
N PRO A 120 5.42 12.88 -0.08
CA PRO A 120 6.27 12.17 -1.01
C PRO A 120 5.58 11.85 -2.34
N PHE A 121 4.27 11.74 -2.37
CA PHE A 121 3.49 11.47 -3.58
C PHE A 121 3.33 12.67 -4.51
N THR A 122 4.03 13.77 -4.24
CA THR A 122 4.03 14.98 -5.07
C THR A 122 5.42 15.41 -5.52
N LEU A 123 6.48 14.70 -5.08
CA LEU A 123 7.88 15.08 -5.30
C LEU A 123 8.47 14.46 -6.57
N GLY A 124 8.01 13.28 -6.96
CA GLY A 124 8.57 12.52 -8.09
C GLY A 124 7.73 12.55 -9.36
N SER A 125 8.10 11.68 -10.29
CA SER A 125 7.42 11.44 -11.56
C SER A 125 6.41 10.29 -11.48
N TYR A 126 5.81 9.95 -12.59
CA TYR A 126 4.96 8.77 -12.74
C TYR A 126 4.98 8.29 -14.19
N ALA A 127 4.89 7.00 -14.39
CA ALA A 127 4.85 6.38 -15.71
C ALA A 127 3.42 6.01 -16.11
N THR A 128 3.06 6.24 -17.37
CA THR A 128 1.75 5.90 -17.93
C THR A 128 1.88 5.11 -19.21
N GLU A 129 0.97 4.15 -19.41
CA GLU A 129 0.77 3.43 -20.66
C GLU A 129 -0.71 3.45 -21.04
N THR A 130 -0.99 3.52 -22.35
CA THR A 130 -2.37 3.40 -22.84
C THR A 130 -2.83 1.95 -22.78
N THR A 131 -3.87 1.70 -21.99
CA THR A 131 -4.46 0.37 -21.87
C THR A 131 -5.09 -0.11 -23.17
N GLY A 132 -5.01 -1.41 -23.43
CA GLY A 132 -5.58 -2.06 -24.61
C GLY A 132 -5.95 -3.52 -24.36
N ASN A 133 -6.52 -4.17 -25.37
CA ASN A 133 -6.90 -5.59 -25.30
C ASN A 133 -5.71 -6.56 -25.31
N LYS A 134 -4.50 -6.05 -25.55
CA LYS A 134 -3.25 -6.83 -25.52
C LYS A 134 -2.26 -6.10 -24.61
N THR A 135 -1.57 -6.84 -23.78
CA THR A 135 -0.42 -6.33 -23.03
C THR A 135 0.61 -5.78 -24.02
N LYS A 136 0.94 -4.51 -23.91
CA LYS A 136 1.91 -3.84 -24.77
C LYS A 136 3.28 -3.78 -24.13
N GLY A 137 3.34 -3.56 -22.82
CA GLY A 137 4.57 -3.50 -22.05
C GLY A 137 4.38 -4.02 -20.64
N GLU A 138 5.49 -4.37 -20.00
CA GLU A 138 5.58 -4.75 -18.61
C GLU A 138 6.62 -3.85 -17.96
N MET A 139 6.29 -3.25 -16.83
CA MET A 139 7.23 -2.56 -15.98
C MET A 139 7.51 -3.44 -14.77
N ARG A 140 8.77 -3.76 -14.54
CA ARG A 140 9.19 -4.70 -13.50
C ARG A 140 9.96 -3.96 -12.42
N TYR A 141 9.48 -4.07 -11.21
CA TYR A 141 10.10 -3.58 -9.99
C TYR A 141 10.73 -4.78 -9.28
N THR A 142 12.03 -4.69 -8.98
CA THR A 142 12.77 -5.79 -8.37
C THR A 142 13.50 -5.27 -7.14
N PRO A 143 12.88 -5.35 -5.95
CA PRO A 143 13.53 -4.98 -4.71
C PRO A 143 14.66 -5.97 -4.35
N SER A 144 15.65 -5.50 -3.58
CA SER A 144 16.74 -6.31 -3.04
C SER A 144 16.51 -6.53 -1.55
N LEU A 145 15.72 -7.53 -1.21
CA LEU A 145 15.29 -7.82 0.15
C LEU A 145 15.89 -9.14 0.65
N PRO A 146 16.19 -9.28 1.96
CA PRO A 146 16.47 -10.58 2.58
C PRO A 146 15.27 -11.53 2.43
N GLU A 147 15.54 -12.85 2.51
CA GLU A 147 14.46 -13.85 2.55
C GLU A 147 13.61 -13.64 3.80
N ASP A 148 12.35 -13.26 3.61
CA ASP A 148 11.35 -13.10 4.68
C ASP A 148 9.95 -12.91 4.10
N GLU A 149 8.98 -12.56 4.94
CA GLU A 149 7.61 -12.24 4.58
C GLU A 149 7.41 -10.72 4.62
N TYR A 150 6.97 -10.14 3.49
CA TYR A 150 6.81 -8.69 3.32
C TYR A 150 5.40 -8.31 2.90
N ALA A 151 4.90 -7.22 3.46
CA ALA A 151 3.73 -6.53 2.95
C ALA A 151 4.10 -5.76 1.68
N VAL A 152 3.39 -6.03 0.59
CA VAL A 152 3.62 -5.41 -0.72
C VAL A 152 2.59 -4.34 -0.97
N TYR A 153 3.06 -3.16 -1.30
CA TYR A 153 2.26 -2.00 -1.65
C TYR A 153 2.60 -1.51 -3.06
N VAL A 154 1.66 -0.82 -3.68
CA VAL A 154 1.88 -0.09 -4.93
C VAL A 154 1.39 1.33 -4.81
N SER A 155 2.04 2.25 -5.49
CA SER A 155 1.58 3.62 -5.65
C SER A 155 1.36 3.94 -7.12
N TYR A 156 0.41 4.82 -7.39
CA TYR A 156 0.10 5.29 -8.75
C TYR A 156 -0.51 6.69 -8.72
N LYS A 157 -0.47 7.34 -9.86
CA LYS A 157 -1.18 8.60 -10.08
C LYS A 157 -2.57 8.34 -10.62
N THR A 158 -3.60 8.86 -9.94
CA THR A 158 -4.96 8.88 -10.49
C THR A 158 -5.08 10.01 -11.52
N LEU A 159 -5.47 9.64 -12.74
CA LEU A 159 -5.72 10.55 -13.85
C LEU A 159 -7.19 10.43 -14.31
N PRO A 160 -7.75 11.42 -15.02
CA PRO A 160 -9.14 11.39 -15.48
C PRO A 160 -9.47 10.16 -16.36
N ASN A 161 -8.46 9.64 -17.08
CA ASN A 161 -8.57 8.49 -17.96
C ASN A 161 -7.96 7.20 -17.37
N SER A 162 -7.66 7.16 -16.08
CA SER A 162 -7.13 5.95 -15.41
C SER A 162 -8.08 4.77 -15.58
N THR A 163 -7.49 3.57 -15.69
CA THR A 163 -8.24 2.31 -15.77
C THR A 163 -8.78 1.87 -14.41
N SER A 164 -9.89 1.14 -14.41
CA SER A 164 -10.39 0.46 -13.19
C SER A 164 -9.82 -0.94 -13.00
N LYS A 165 -8.91 -1.40 -13.88
CA LYS A 165 -8.39 -2.78 -13.89
C LYS A 165 -6.92 -2.83 -14.28
N ALA A 166 -6.08 -1.97 -13.68
CA ALA A 166 -4.63 -2.09 -13.82
C ALA A 166 -4.17 -3.43 -13.22
N GLN A 167 -3.39 -4.18 -13.98
CA GLN A 167 -2.90 -5.47 -13.51
C GLN A 167 -1.53 -5.32 -12.84
N TYR A 168 -1.46 -5.75 -11.60
CA TYR A 168 -0.24 -5.87 -10.83
C TYR A 168 0.00 -7.34 -10.51
N THR A 169 1.19 -7.83 -10.79
CA THR A 169 1.56 -9.23 -10.52
C THR A 169 2.73 -9.28 -9.56
N VAL A 170 2.52 -9.84 -8.39
CA VAL A 170 3.59 -10.15 -7.44
C VAL A 170 4.15 -11.52 -7.75
N VAL A 171 5.47 -11.58 -7.96
CA VAL A 171 6.21 -12.83 -8.15
C VAL A 171 6.92 -13.14 -6.84
N HIS A 172 6.59 -14.26 -6.22
CA HIS A 172 7.06 -14.63 -4.90
C HIS A 172 7.24 -16.14 -4.79
N LYS A 173 8.36 -16.59 -4.25
CA LYS A 173 8.73 -18.03 -4.10
C LYS A 173 8.28 -18.91 -5.28
N GLY A 174 8.63 -18.48 -6.51
CA GLY A 174 8.28 -19.20 -7.74
C GLY A 174 6.79 -19.16 -8.13
N GLN A 175 5.95 -18.45 -7.40
CA GLN A 175 4.52 -18.26 -7.67
C GLN A 175 4.24 -16.85 -8.23
N LYS A 176 3.05 -16.71 -8.82
CA LYS A 176 2.55 -15.41 -9.32
C LYS A 176 1.15 -15.17 -8.78
N THR A 177 0.96 -14.01 -8.17
CA THR A 177 -0.37 -13.55 -7.74
C THR A 177 -0.70 -12.24 -8.45
N THR A 178 -1.80 -12.21 -9.20
CA THR A 178 -2.19 -11.04 -10.00
C THR A 178 -3.40 -10.35 -9.38
N PHE A 179 -3.33 -9.03 -9.31
CA PHE A 179 -4.35 -8.13 -8.78
C PHE A 179 -4.87 -7.21 -9.88
N ALA A 180 -6.16 -6.94 -9.87
CA ALA A 180 -6.77 -5.87 -10.65
C ALA A 180 -7.03 -4.67 -9.75
N VAL A 181 -6.28 -3.58 -9.94
CA VAL A 181 -6.35 -2.39 -9.11
C VAL A 181 -7.13 -1.29 -9.85
N ASN A 182 -8.10 -0.70 -9.15
CA ASN A 182 -8.85 0.43 -9.67
C ASN A 182 -8.08 1.74 -9.48
N GLN A 183 -7.39 2.19 -10.51
CA GLN A 183 -6.59 3.41 -10.48
C GLN A 183 -7.39 4.72 -10.67
N LYS A 184 -8.73 4.64 -10.81
CA LYS A 184 -9.59 5.83 -10.90
C LYS A 184 -9.71 6.59 -9.59
N MET A 185 -9.27 5.99 -8.50
CA MET A 185 -9.23 6.56 -7.16
C MET A 185 -8.10 5.92 -6.35
N GLY A 186 -7.75 6.52 -5.21
CA GLY A 186 -6.71 5.99 -4.30
C GLY A 186 -5.28 6.25 -4.77
N GLY A 187 -5.07 7.10 -5.78
CA GLY A 187 -3.72 7.55 -6.15
C GLY A 187 -3.14 8.53 -5.15
N GLY A 188 -1.81 8.62 -5.10
CA GLY A 188 -1.08 9.47 -4.15
C GLY A 188 -1.07 8.90 -2.72
N THR A 189 -1.02 7.59 -2.60
CA THR A 189 -0.83 6.83 -1.36
C THR A 189 -0.34 5.43 -1.68
N TRP A 190 0.03 4.67 -0.65
CA TRP A 190 0.34 3.25 -0.74
C TRP A 190 -0.94 2.41 -0.72
N VAL A 191 -1.10 1.57 -1.74
CA VAL A 191 -2.21 0.62 -1.87
C VAL A 191 -1.69 -0.79 -1.59
N TYR A 192 -2.17 -1.40 -0.53
CA TYR A 192 -1.76 -2.74 -0.11
C TYR A 192 -2.29 -3.83 -1.05
N LEU A 193 -1.40 -4.68 -1.54
CA LEU A 193 -1.75 -5.83 -2.37
C LEU A 193 -1.85 -7.13 -1.57
N GLY A 194 -1.01 -7.32 -0.58
CA GLY A 194 -0.95 -8.53 0.24
C GLY A 194 0.40 -8.68 0.90
N THR A 195 0.51 -9.70 1.77
CA THR A 195 1.78 -10.10 2.39
C THR A 195 2.23 -11.42 1.77
N PHE A 196 3.49 -11.46 1.34
CA PHE A 196 4.07 -12.58 0.59
C PHE A 196 5.44 -12.94 1.12
N ALA A 197 5.77 -14.24 1.09
CA ALA A 197 7.10 -14.70 1.38
C ALA A 197 7.98 -14.63 0.13
N PHE A 198 9.16 -14.03 0.25
CA PHE A 198 10.17 -13.93 -0.80
C PHE A 198 11.40 -14.77 -0.45
N ASP A 199 12.22 -15.12 -1.46
CA ASP A 199 13.46 -15.89 -1.42
C ASP A 199 14.58 -15.18 -2.18
#